data_a5ceb076bd73da411fb1b7608b609d22
#
_entry.id   a5ceb076bd73da411fb1b7608b609d22
#
_cell.length_a   1.000
_cell.length_b   1.000
_cell.length_c   1.000
_cell.angle_alpha   90.00
_cell.angle_beta   90.00
_cell.angle_gamma   90.00
#
_symmetry.space_group_name_H-M   'P 1'
#
loop_
_entity.id
_entity.type
_entity.pdbx_description
1 polymer ?
#
loop_
_entity_poly.entity_id
_entity_poly.type
_entity_poly.pdbx_seq_one_letter_code
_entity_poly.pdbx_strand_id
1 'polypeptide(L)'
;RFVIDEAHCFSSWGQDFRVDYLYIGEFIKSLQEKKNLDGVIPVSCFTATAKQNVIQDIKDYFQEKLSLKLETFSSKASRTNLSYKVIPKDNEEDKYNTLRNLLDGKNCPTIIYVSRTRRAYQIAERLSGDGYLAKPYHGKMDKQEKSENQDAFIRGDVDVMVATSAF
;
A
#
# COMPACT_ATOMS: atom_id res chain seq x y z
N ARG A 1 13.38 1.58 -23.91
CA ARG A 1 12.41 0.86 -23.04
C ARG A 1 11.81 1.83 -22.04
N PHE A 2 10.49 1.76 -21.85
CA PHE A 2 9.80 2.37 -20.73
C PHE A 2 9.55 1.34 -19.63
N VAL A 3 9.85 1.72 -18.40
CA VAL A 3 9.55 0.91 -17.20
C VAL A 3 8.52 1.70 -16.38
N ILE A 4 7.39 1.09 -16.12
CA ILE A 4 6.26 1.70 -15.44
C ILE A 4 5.98 0.87 -14.19
N ASP A 5 6.19 1.47 -13.04
CA ASP A 5 5.84 0.89 -11.75
C ASP A 5 4.40 1.28 -11.38
N GLU A 6 3.81 0.56 -10.44
CA GLU A 6 2.41 0.75 -10.00
C GLU A 6 1.41 0.77 -11.16
N ALA A 7 1.61 -0.10 -12.14
CA ALA A 7 0.80 -0.14 -13.36
C ALA A 7 -0.70 -0.40 -13.11
N HIS A 8 -1.10 -0.81 -11.91
CA HIS A 8 -2.50 -0.88 -11.51
C HIS A 8 -3.24 0.48 -11.61
N CYS A 9 -2.48 1.60 -11.66
CA CYS A 9 -3.05 2.92 -11.89
C CYS A 9 -3.68 3.12 -13.28
N PHE A 10 -3.44 2.22 -14.24
CA PHE A 10 -4.16 2.23 -15.54
C PHE A 10 -5.59 1.70 -15.45
N SER A 11 -5.93 0.97 -14.38
CA SER A 11 -7.31 0.51 -14.18
C SER A 11 -8.24 1.66 -13.79
N SER A 12 -9.54 1.46 -13.98
CA SER A 12 -10.58 2.44 -13.64
C SER A 12 -10.48 2.98 -12.22
N TRP A 13 -10.03 2.17 -11.28
CA TRP A 13 -9.82 2.58 -9.89
C TRP A 13 -8.57 3.47 -9.70
N GLY A 14 -7.52 3.27 -10.49
CA GLY A 14 -6.30 4.07 -10.46
C GLY A 14 -6.47 5.43 -11.13
N GLN A 15 -7.38 5.55 -12.10
CA GLN A 15 -7.65 6.77 -12.87
C GLN A 15 -8.14 7.93 -11.99
N ASP A 16 -8.86 7.65 -10.91
CA ASP A 16 -9.36 8.68 -9.97
C ASP A 16 -8.22 9.29 -9.12
N PHE A 17 -7.10 8.58 -8.96
CA PHE A 17 -5.99 9.01 -8.11
C PHE A 17 -4.75 9.50 -8.87
N ARG A 18 -4.53 9.00 -10.09
CA ARG A 18 -3.33 9.29 -10.89
C ARG A 18 -3.67 9.45 -12.35
N VAL A 19 -4.38 10.51 -12.66
CA VAL A 19 -4.82 10.87 -14.01
C VAL A 19 -3.65 10.91 -15.03
N ASP A 20 -2.45 11.27 -14.57
CA ASP A 20 -1.25 11.34 -15.41
C ASP A 20 -0.88 10.00 -16.08
N TYR A 21 -1.28 8.86 -15.50
CA TYR A 21 -1.04 7.55 -16.12
C TYR A 21 -1.76 7.41 -17.47
N LEU A 22 -2.90 8.06 -17.63
CA LEU A 22 -3.67 8.02 -18.89
C LEU A 22 -2.94 8.68 -20.07
N TYR A 23 -1.99 9.57 -19.79
CA TYR A 23 -1.23 10.30 -20.81
C TYR A 23 0.09 9.60 -21.17
N ILE A 24 0.50 8.56 -20.46
CA ILE A 24 1.77 7.85 -20.70
C ILE A 24 1.82 7.28 -22.12
N GLY A 25 0.74 6.70 -22.61
CA GLY A 25 0.65 6.15 -23.97
C GLY A 25 0.88 7.23 -25.03
N GLU A 26 0.21 8.38 -24.91
CA GLU A 26 0.37 9.51 -25.83
C GLU A 26 1.79 10.09 -25.76
N PHE A 27 2.37 10.17 -24.57
CA PHE A 27 3.75 10.61 -24.39
C PHE A 27 4.75 9.69 -25.11
N ILE A 28 4.60 8.37 -24.95
CA ILE A 28 5.45 7.36 -25.62
C ILE A 28 5.31 7.50 -27.14
N LYS A 29 4.10 7.65 -27.68
CA LYS A 29 3.83 7.84 -29.09
C LYS A 29 4.51 9.11 -29.63
N SER A 30 4.30 10.24 -28.95
CA SER A 30 4.96 11.51 -29.30
C SER A 30 6.49 11.41 -29.29
N LEU A 31 7.06 10.64 -28.36
CA LEU A 31 8.50 10.43 -28.30
C LEU A 31 9.03 9.57 -29.47
N GLN A 32 8.27 8.53 -29.88
CA GLN A 32 8.58 7.74 -31.06
C GLN A 32 8.62 8.60 -32.33
N GLU A 33 7.59 9.43 -32.52
CA GLU A 33 7.49 10.35 -33.65
C GLU A 33 8.64 11.37 -33.67
N LYS A 34 8.90 12.05 -32.55
CA LYS A 34 9.98 13.06 -32.43
C LYS A 34 11.36 12.49 -32.67
N LYS A 35 11.59 11.24 -32.35
CA LYS A 35 12.90 10.58 -32.53
C LYS A 35 13.02 9.78 -33.81
N ASN A 36 11.99 9.81 -34.69
CA ASN A 36 11.93 9.03 -35.93
C ASN A 36 12.35 7.56 -35.72
N LEU A 37 11.80 6.91 -34.69
CA LEU A 37 12.12 5.53 -34.40
C LEU A 37 11.31 4.61 -35.29
N ASP A 38 12.00 3.75 -36.06
CA ASP A 38 11.40 2.75 -36.96
C ASP A 38 10.70 1.59 -36.24
N GLY A 39 10.75 1.57 -34.93
CA GLY A 39 10.19 0.48 -34.11
C GLY A 39 9.45 0.95 -32.88
N VAL A 40 8.68 0.03 -32.32
CA VAL A 40 7.90 0.30 -31.09
C VAL A 40 8.84 0.34 -29.90
N ILE A 41 8.72 1.36 -29.06
CA ILE A 41 9.46 1.43 -27.79
C ILE A 41 8.95 0.33 -26.86
N PRO A 42 9.79 -0.62 -26.40
CA PRO A 42 9.36 -1.66 -25.48
C PRO A 42 8.87 -1.07 -24.15
N VAL A 43 7.74 -1.57 -23.66
CA VAL A 43 7.15 -1.20 -22.39
C VAL A 43 7.19 -2.38 -21.42
N SER A 44 7.56 -2.13 -20.18
CA SER A 44 7.50 -3.08 -19.07
C SER A 44 6.69 -2.48 -17.93
N CYS A 45 5.60 -3.15 -17.55
CA CYS A 45 4.70 -2.72 -16.49
C CYS A 45 4.88 -3.62 -15.26
N PHE A 46 5.06 -3.02 -14.09
CA PHE A 46 5.19 -3.72 -12.82
C PHE A 46 4.07 -3.31 -11.87
N THR A 47 3.54 -4.27 -11.14
CA THR A 47 2.58 -4.03 -10.07
C THR A 47 2.58 -5.20 -9.08
N ALA A 48 2.53 -4.89 -7.79
CA ALA A 48 2.44 -5.89 -6.73
C ALA A 48 1.00 -6.39 -6.49
N THR A 49 -0.01 -5.63 -6.93
CA THR A 49 -1.42 -5.84 -6.58
C THR A 49 -2.33 -5.80 -7.80
N ALA A 50 -2.19 -6.77 -8.71
CA ALA A 50 -3.05 -6.83 -9.88
C ALA A 50 -4.03 -8.00 -9.81
N LYS A 51 -5.33 -7.69 -9.72
CA LYS A 51 -6.40 -8.64 -10.02
C LYS A 51 -6.48 -8.87 -11.53
N GLN A 52 -7.14 -9.94 -11.97
CA GLN A 52 -7.23 -10.30 -13.39
C GLN A 52 -7.85 -9.18 -14.25
N ASN A 53 -8.87 -8.49 -13.74
CA ASN A 53 -9.45 -7.34 -14.43
C ASN A 53 -8.45 -6.18 -14.60
N VAL A 54 -7.64 -5.89 -13.58
CA VAL A 54 -6.59 -4.86 -13.65
C VAL A 54 -5.53 -5.22 -14.70
N ILE A 55 -5.12 -6.48 -14.77
CA ILE A 55 -4.18 -6.96 -15.79
C ILE A 55 -4.79 -6.76 -17.19
N GLN A 56 -6.08 -7.04 -17.36
CA GLN A 56 -6.76 -6.84 -18.63
C GLN A 56 -6.83 -5.35 -18.99
N ASP A 57 -7.21 -4.48 -18.07
CA ASP A 57 -7.25 -3.02 -18.27
C ASP A 57 -5.89 -2.48 -18.76
N ILE A 58 -4.78 -2.95 -18.16
CA ILE A 58 -3.42 -2.57 -18.57
C ILE A 58 -3.15 -3.02 -20.02
N LYS A 59 -3.49 -4.25 -20.36
CA LYS A 59 -3.29 -4.79 -21.71
C LYS A 59 -4.08 -4.02 -22.75
N ASP A 60 -5.35 -3.76 -22.45
CA ASP A 60 -6.27 -3.06 -23.33
C ASP A 60 -5.80 -1.62 -23.57
N TYR A 61 -5.35 -0.94 -22.53
CA TYR A 61 -4.77 0.40 -22.63
C TYR A 61 -3.58 0.45 -23.61
N PHE A 62 -2.59 -0.42 -23.47
CA PHE A 62 -1.41 -0.42 -24.34
C PHE A 62 -1.71 -0.95 -25.73
N GLN A 63 -2.66 -1.85 -25.87
CA GLN A 63 -3.14 -2.28 -27.17
C GLN A 63 -3.85 -1.14 -27.93
N GLU A 64 -4.71 -0.39 -27.25
CA GLU A 64 -5.43 0.76 -27.82
C GLU A 64 -4.48 1.91 -28.17
N LYS A 65 -3.62 2.32 -27.24
CA LYS A 65 -2.79 3.52 -27.39
C LYS A 65 -1.56 3.32 -28.27
N LEU A 66 -0.94 2.16 -28.22
CA LEU A 66 0.36 1.90 -28.84
C LEU A 66 0.38 0.66 -29.76
N SER A 67 -0.75 -0.02 -29.96
CA SER A 67 -0.85 -1.31 -30.65
C SER A 67 0.11 -2.38 -30.08
N LEU A 68 0.41 -2.30 -28.77
CA LEU A 68 1.29 -3.21 -28.07
C LEU A 68 0.52 -4.34 -27.44
N LYS A 69 0.89 -5.58 -27.78
CA LYS A 69 0.39 -6.78 -27.12
C LYS A 69 1.33 -7.16 -25.97
N LEU A 70 0.91 -6.89 -24.72
CA LEU A 70 1.69 -7.20 -23.54
C LEU A 70 1.56 -8.68 -23.14
N GLU A 71 2.69 -9.32 -22.86
CA GLU A 71 2.75 -10.62 -22.19
C GLU A 71 2.68 -10.46 -20.66
N THR A 72 2.10 -11.44 -19.98
CA THR A 72 1.97 -11.40 -18.52
C THR A 72 2.85 -12.45 -17.89
N PHE A 73 3.71 -12.01 -16.98
CA PHE A 73 4.53 -12.86 -16.13
C PHE A 73 4.05 -12.67 -14.69
N SER A 74 3.48 -13.68 -14.09
CA SER A 74 3.00 -13.62 -12.71
C SER A 74 3.48 -14.83 -11.91
N SER A 75 3.89 -14.60 -10.69
CA SER A 75 4.13 -15.64 -9.69
C SER A 75 2.93 -15.73 -8.74
N LYS A 76 2.69 -16.91 -8.17
CA LYS A 76 1.71 -17.06 -7.10
C LYS A 76 2.19 -16.27 -5.87
N ALA A 77 1.59 -15.11 -5.62
CA ALA A 77 1.91 -14.26 -4.47
C ALA A 77 1.27 -14.76 -3.15
N SER A 78 0.72 -15.97 -3.13
CA SER A 78 0.11 -16.54 -1.93
C SER A 78 1.19 -16.86 -0.90
N ARG A 79 1.22 -16.09 0.18
CA ARG A 79 2.12 -16.33 1.31
C ARG A 79 1.47 -17.33 2.25
N THR A 80 1.99 -18.55 2.31
CA THR A 80 1.48 -19.64 3.17
C THR A 80 1.72 -19.41 4.66
N ASN A 81 2.61 -18.47 5.00
CA ASN A 81 2.92 -18.08 6.38
C ASN A 81 2.02 -16.97 6.95
N LEU A 82 1.04 -16.46 6.16
CA LEU A 82 0.08 -15.47 6.62
C LEU A 82 -1.25 -16.13 6.97
N SER A 83 -1.79 -15.77 8.12
CA SER A 83 -3.13 -16.17 8.57
C SER A 83 -4.02 -14.93 8.68
N TYR A 84 -5.19 -14.98 8.08
CA TYR A 84 -6.19 -13.90 8.12
C TYR A 84 -7.36 -14.30 9.00
N LYS A 85 -7.77 -13.39 9.88
CA LYS A 85 -8.92 -13.61 10.76
C LYS A 85 -9.80 -12.36 10.79
N VAL A 86 -11.10 -12.54 10.56
CA VAL A 86 -12.12 -11.51 10.75
C VAL A 86 -12.81 -11.77 12.08
N ILE A 87 -12.84 -10.75 12.94
CA ILE A 87 -13.47 -10.84 14.27
C ILE A 87 -14.57 -9.79 14.33
N PRO A 88 -15.86 -10.19 14.21
CA PRO A 88 -16.97 -9.25 14.32
C PRO A 88 -17.03 -8.67 15.73
N LYS A 89 -17.41 -7.41 15.84
CA LYS A 89 -17.52 -6.67 17.09
C LYS A 89 -18.72 -5.72 17.08
N ASP A 90 -19.36 -5.61 18.23
CA ASP A 90 -20.60 -4.85 18.36
C ASP A 90 -20.35 -3.37 18.69
N ASN A 91 -19.27 -3.08 19.45
CA ASN A 91 -18.96 -1.74 19.88
C ASN A 91 -17.44 -1.49 20.04
N GLU A 92 -17.08 -0.24 20.33
CA GLU A 92 -15.67 0.18 20.41
C GLU A 92 -14.96 -0.39 21.65
N GLU A 93 -15.66 -0.58 22.75
CA GLU A 93 -15.07 -1.16 23.96
C GLU A 93 -14.76 -2.65 23.76
N ASP A 94 -15.65 -3.36 23.13
CA ASP A 94 -15.44 -4.77 22.77
C ASP A 94 -14.29 -4.94 21.77
N LYS A 95 -14.15 -4.00 20.82
CA LYS A 95 -12.97 -3.95 19.92
C LYS A 95 -11.68 -3.78 20.72
N TYR A 96 -11.67 -2.85 21.66
CA TYR A 96 -10.48 -2.55 22.45
C TYR A 96 -10.10 -3.73 23.36
N ASN A 97 -11.06 -4.35 24.03
CA ASN A 97 -10.83 -5.52 24.87
C ASN A 97 -10.30 -6.70 24.04
N THR A 98 -10.84 -6.89 22.84
CA THR A 98 -10.31 -7.91 21.92
C THR A 98 -8.89 -7.59 21.46
N LEU A 99 -8.59 -6.33 21.19
CA LEU A 99 -7.22 -5.90 20.84
C LEU A 99 -6.26 -6.24 21.98
N ARG A 100 -6.59 -5.92 23.23
CA ARG A 100 -5.77 -6.29 24.39
C ARG A 100 -5.55 -7.79 24.48
N ASN A 101 -6.62 -8.59 24.37
CA ASN A 101 -6.51 -10.05 24.38
C ASN A 101 -5.62 -10.60 23.24
N LEU A 102 -5.54 -9.89 22.12
CA LEU A 102 -4.63 -10.26 21.03
C LEU A 102 -3.18 -9.86 21.30
N LEU A 103 -2.94 -8.84 22.10
CA LEU A 103 -1.61 -8.37 22.49
C LEU A 103 -1.07 -9.15 23.67
N ASP A 104 -1.93 -9.54 24.62
CA ASP A 104 -1.55 -10.24 25.83
C ASP A 104 -0.83 -11.56 25.53
N GLY A 105 0.31 -11.74 26.15
CA GLY A 105 1.12 -12.95 26.00
C GLY A 105 1.88 -13.06 24.67
N LYS A 106 1.88 -12.04 23.84
CA LYS A 106 2.63 -12.01 22.57
C LYS A 106 3.84 -11.08 22.68
N ASN A 107 5.02 -11.66 22.56
CA ASN A 107 6.28 -10.92 22.42
C ASN A 107 6.63 -10.74 20.94
N CYS A 108 5.76 -10.09 20.17
CA CYS A 108 6.03 -9.82 18.76
C CYS A 108 5.65 -8.39 18.41
N PRO A 109 6.43 -7.71 17.55
CA PRO A 109 6.08 -6.40 17.05
C PRO A 109 4.69 -6.42 16.39
N THR A 110 3.83 -5.50 16.79
CA THR A 110 2.45 -5.44 16.31
C THR A 110 2.13 -4.09 15.70
N ILE A 111 1.52 -4.08 14.51
CA ILE A 111 1.03 -2.86 13.87
C ILE A 111 -0.50 -2.89 13.87
N ILE A 112 -1.10 -1.80 14.37
CA ILE A 112 -2.54 -1.61 14.41
C ILE A 112 -2.91 -0.52 13.42
N TYR A 113 -3.56 -0.87 12.31
CA TYR A 113 -4.01 0.11 11.34
C TYR A 113 -5.36 0.70 11.71
N VAL A 114 -5.45 2.02 11.65
CA VAL A 114 -6.67 2.81 11.87
C VAL A 114 -6.90 3.80 10.75
N SER A 115 -8.16 4.16 10.50
CA SER A 115 -8.54 5.03 9.39
C SER A 115 -8.31 6.54 9.64
N ARG A 116 -8.15 6.96 10.90
CA ARG A 116 -8.06 8.39 11.27
C ARG A 116 -6.86 8.67 12.18
N THR A 117 -6.17 9.79 11.94
CA THR A 117 -5.02 10.23 12.74
C THR A 117 -5.36 10.38 14.23
N ARG A 118 -6.50 11.00 14.55
CA ARG A 118 -6.97 11.11 15.93
C ARG A 118 -7.10 9.74 16.62
N ARG A 119 -7.55 8.74 15.88
CA ARG A 119 -7.71 7.39 16.41
C ARG A 119 -6.37 6.71 16.72
N ALA A 120 -5.34 7.01 15.92
CA ALA A 120 -4.00 6.51 16.17
C ALA A 120 -3.47 6.99 17.52
N TYR A 121 -3.62 8.27 17.82
CA TYR A 121 -3.26 8.82 19.14
C TYR A 121 -4.06 8.21 20.27
N GLN A 122 -5.40 8.21 20.17
CA GLN A 122 -6.28 7.72 21.23
C GLN A 122 -6.00 6.27 21.64
N ILE A 123 -5.77 5.39 20.63
CA ILE A 123 -5.50 3.98 20.92
C ILE A 123 -4.08 3.81 21.47
N ALA A 124 -3.08 4.52 20.91
CA ALA A 124 -1.71 4.46 21.43
C ALA A 124 -1.64 4.94 22.89
N GLU A 125 -2.27 6.05 23.20
CA GLU A 125 -2.34 6.60 24.56
C GLU A 125 -3.05 5.65 25.52
N ARG A 126 -4.19 5.08 25.13
CA ARG A 126 -4.93 4.11 25.92
C ARG A 126 -4.13 2.86 26.20
N LEU A 127 -3.45 2.31 25.17
CA LEU A 127 -2.57 1.15 25.33
C LEU A 127 -1.38 1.46 26.22
N SER A 128 -0.78 2.66 26.09
CA SER A 128 0.32 3.08 26.99
C SER A 128 -0.16 3.22 28.43
N GLY A 129 -1.37 3.73 28.67
CA GLY A 129 -1.99 3.75 29.99
C GLY A 129 -2.25 2.38 30.58
N ASP A 130 -2.48 1.37 29.75
CA ASP A 130 -2.64 -0.04 30.14
C ASP A 130 -1.31 -0.80 30.25
N GLY A 131 -0.17 -0.12 30.06
CA GLY A 131 1.17 -0.69 30.28
C GLY A 131 1.85 -1.28 29.03
N TYR A 132 1.26 -1.12 27.82
CA TYR A 132 1.91 -1.51 26.57
C TYR A 132 2.90 -0.45 26.10
N LEU A 133 4.01 -0.85 25.49
CA LEU A 133 4.95 0.06 24.82
C LEU A 133 4.38 0.43 23.44
N ALA A 134 3.44 1.36 23.43
CA ALA A 134 2.70 1.75 22.23
C ALA A 134 2.99 3.19 21.80
N LYS A 135 3.14 3.42 20.48
CA LYS A 135 3.35 4.75 19.87
C LYS A 135 2.45 4.95 18.65
N PRO A 136 2.00 6.21 18.39
CA PRO A 136 1.27 6.54 17.18
C PRO A 136 2.20 6.74 15.98
N TYR A 137 1.67 6.54 14.75
CA TYR A 137 2.36 6.87 13.51
C TYR A 137 1.38 7.29 12.41
N HIS A 138 1.51 8.52 11.91
CA HIS A 138 0.68 9.00 10.80
C HIS A 138 1.32 10.19 10.06
N GLY A 139 0.79 10.51 8.87
CA GLY A 139 1.37 11.51 7.96
C GLY A 139 1.36 12.96 8.47
N LYS A 140 0.53 13.28 9.48
CA LYS A 140 0.44 14.64 10.06
C LYS A 140 1.33 14.86 11.28
N MET A 141 2.11 13.85 11.68
CA MET A 141 3.09 14.00 12.77
C MET A 141 4.25 14.87 12.32
N ASP A 142 4.91 15.52 13.30
CA ASP A 142 6.21 16.14 13.08
C ASP A 142 7.22 15.11 12.55
N LYS A 143 8.13 15.56 11.66
CA LYS A 143 9.10 14.67 11.02
C LYS A 143 10.04 13.99 12.01
N GLN A 144 10.42 14.72 13.06
CA GLN A 144 11.31 14.20 14.08
C GLN A 144 10.59 13.13 14.93
N GLU A 145 9.40 13.45 15.47
CA GLU A 145 8.59 12.51 16.24
C GLU A 145 8.27 11.24 15.43
N LYS A 146 7.95 11.41 14.15
CA LYS A 146 7.67 10.30 13.22
C LYS A 146 8.88 9.38 13.06
N SER A 147 10.08 9.94 12.86
CA SER A 147 11.32 9.17 12.76
C SER A 147 11.64 8.46 14.07
N GLU A 148 11.56 9.18 15.19
CA GLU A 148 11.83 8.62 16.53
C GLU A 148 10.92 7.43 16.86
N ASN A 149 9.61 7.56 16.59
CA ASN A 149 8.66 6.48 16.84
C ASN A 149 8.93 5.26 15.93
N GLN A 150 9.27 5.49 14.67
CA GLN A 150 9.63 4.42 13.73
C GLN A 150 10.90 3.71 14.15
N ASP A 151 11.94 4.46 14.49
CA ASP A 151 13.24 3.92 14.91
C ASP A 151 13.11 3.13 16.23
N ALA A 152 12.30 3.64 17.18
CA ALA A 152 12.00 2.93 18.42
C ALA A 152 11.30 1.59 18.17
N PHE A 153 10.35 1.56 17.23
CA PHE A 153 9.67 0.32 16.84
C PHE A 153 10.63 -0.68 16.16
N ILE A 154 11.51 -0.19 15.27
CA ILE A 154 12.49 -1.03 14.58
C ILE A 154 13.53 -1.62 15.58
N ARG A 155 13.95 -0.83 16.59
CA ARG A 155 14.88 -1.32 17.64
C ARG A 155 14.24 -2.24 18.66
N GLY A 156 12.91 -2.31 18.73
CA GLY A 156 12.18 -3.08 19.73
C GLY A 156 11.97 -2.34 21.06
N ASP A 157 12.19 -1.02 21.11
CA ASP A 157 11.87 -0.19 22.27
C ASP A 157 10.35 0.07 22.37
N VAL A 158 9.63 -0.15 21.29
CA VAL A 158 8.17 -0.05 21.16
C VAL A 158 7.66 -1.35 20.54
N ASP A 159 6.69 -1.98 21.20
CA ASP A 159 6.10 -3.25 20.75
C ASP A 159 4.89 -3.07 19.85
N VAL A 160 4.18 -1.94 20.01
CA VAL A 160 2.93 -1.68 19.31
C VAL A 160 2.97 -0.34 18.58
N MET A 161 2.85 -0.38 17.26
CA MET A 161 2.69 0.82 16.44
C MET A 161 1.22 0.98 16.04
N VAL A 162 0.59 2.09 16.43
CA VAL A 162 -0.77 2.42 16.00
C VAL A 162 -0.71 3.41 14.84
N ALA A 163 -1.00 2.94 13.64
CA ALA A 163 -0.68 3.65 12.41
C ALA A 163 -1.91 3.93 11.53
N THR A 164 -1.79 4.96 10.71
CA THR A 164 -2.60 5.09 9.48
C THR A 164 -1.83 4.50 8.30
N SER A 165 -2.40 4.55 7.08
CA SER A 165 -1.73 4.09 5.85
C SER A 165 -0.40 4.81 5.52
N ALA A 166 0.08 5.69 6.39
CA ALA A 166 1.36 6.40 6.22
C ALA A 166 2.58 5.62 6.77
N PHE A 167 2.35 4.46 7.44
CA PHE A 167 3.39 3.57 7.95
C PHE A 167 3.76 2.49 6.96
#